data_498a2098f443cfc3704f4bbd4d445c8f
#
_entry.id   498a2098f443cfc3704f4bbd4d445c8f
#
_cell.length_a   1.000
_cell.length_b   1.000
_cell.length_c   1.000
_cell.angle_alpha   90.00
_cell.angle_beta   90.00
_cell.angle_gamma   90.00
#
_symmetry.space_group_name_H-M   'P 1'
#
loop_
_entity.id
_entity.type
_entity.pdbx_description
1 polymer ?
#
loop_
_entity_poly.entity_id
_entity_poly.type
_entity_poly.pdbx_seq_one_letter_code
_entity_poly.pdbx_strand_id
1 'polypeptide(L)'
;MKVFKKLASVFAAAAMVLSVTACSQNGGSSSGTEASGNTSGDSSAVTQGSFRTLDQIKESGKIVIGVFSDKNPFGYVDNEGKFQGYDVYFAERIAKDLGVELELTPVEAASRVEFLETAKVDIILANFTVTEERAQKVDFALPYMKVALGVVSPDSAVITDPAQLNGKTLIVVKGTTAETYFTENYPDVKLQKYDEYNQAYTALSDGRGDAFSTDNTEVLAWAMSNPGFTVGVESLGNTDAIAPAVSKGNETLLKWINDEITALADEQFFHADYDATLAAVYGDNVDKDSLVVEGGKM
;
A
#
# COMPACT_ATOMS: atom_id res chain seq x y z
N MET A 1 42.96 21.69 30.79
CA MET A 1 43.73 22.90 30.43
C MET A 1 43.40 23.23 28.97
N LYS A 2 42.75 24.39 28.76
CA LYS A 2 42.76 25.27 27.56
C LYS A 2 42.27 24.64 26.23
N VAL A 3 41.42 25.18 25.37
CA VAL A 3 40.92 26.57 25.19
C VAL A 3 39.69 26.54 24.28
N PHE A 4 38.66 27.30 24.62
CA PHE A 4 37.51 27.73 23.81
C PHE A 4 38.01 28.54 22.57
N LYS A 5 37.35 28.34 21.41
CA LYS A 5 37.17 29.44 20.46
C LYS A 5 35.76 29.44 19.91
N LYS A 6 34.99 30.43 20.37
CA LYS A 6 33.78 30.97 19.74
C LYS A 6 34.21 31.82 18.54
N LEU A 7 33.49 31.71 17.44
CA LEU A 7 33.37 32.82 16.49
C LEU A 7 31.89 32.96 16.09
N ALA A 8 31.37 34.13 16.39
CA ALA A 8 30.06 34.66 15.99
C ALA A 8 30.26 35.63 14.83
N SER A 9 29.16 35.99 14.20
CA SER A 9 28.94 37.10 13.26
C SER A 9 28.71 36.63 11.81
N VAL A 10 27.80 37.15 10.97
CA VAL A 10 27.06 38.41 10.96
C VAL A 10 25.80 38.24 10.09
N PHE A 11 24.72 38.92 10.47
CA PHE A 11 23.49 39.19 9.74
C PHE A 11 23.77 40.00 8.46
N ALA A 12 23.06 39.71 7.38
CA ALA A 12 22.74 40.70 6.34
C ALA A 12 21.33 40.46 5.83
N ALA A 13 20.43 41.33 6.27
CA ALA A 13 19.10 41.49 5.70
C ALA A 13 19.22 42.38 4.45
N ALA A 14 18.55 41.98 3.38
CA ALA A 14 18.26 42.89 2.26
C ALA A 14 16.79 42.74 1.89
N ALA A 15 16.03 43.77 2.24
CA ALA A 15 14.67 44.02 1.78
C ALA A 15 14.74 44.81 0.47
N MET A 16 13.92 44.44 -0.54
CA MET A 16 13.50 45.32 -1.65
C MET A 16 12.09 44.91 -2.06
N VAL A 17 11.12 45.65 -1.61
CA VAL A 17 10.33 46.74 -2.17
C VAL A 17 9.57 46.41 -3.47
N LEU A 18 8.24 46.46 -3.29
CA LEU A 18 7.15 46.43 -4.25
C LEU A 18 7.27 47.44 -5.40
N SER A 19 6.73 47.08 -6.57
CA SER A 19 6.11 48.04 -7.47
C SER A 19 4.86 47.45 -8.13
N VAL A 20 3.73 47.95 -7.68
CA VAL A 20 2.41 47.86 -8.26
C VAL A 20 2.35 48.89 -9.41
N THR A 21 1.88 48.48 -10.59
CA THR A 21 1.39 49.43 -11.59
C THR A 21 0.05 48.95 -12.12
N ALA A 22 -0.98 49.66 -11.74
CA ALA A 22 -2.32 49.63 -12.32
C ALA A 22 -2.45 50.79 -13.31
N CYS A 23 -3.09 50.58 -14.46
CA CYS A 23 -3.82 51.55 -15.30
C CYS A 23 -4.70 50.72 -16.22
N SER A 24 -6.00 50.71 -16.08
CA SER A 24 -7.08 51.65 -16.27
C SER A 24 -7.38 52.01 -17.74
N GLN A 25 -8.54 51.51 -18.18
CA GLN A 25 -9.63 52.08 -19.00
C GLN A 25 -9.33 52.66 -20.40
N ASN A 26 -10.00 52.22 -21.45
CA ASN A 26 -11.24 52.80 -21.98
C ASN A 26 -11.67 52.13 -23.29
N GLY A 27 -12.82 51.68 -23.49
CA GLY A 27 -14.02 51.98 -24.18
C GLY A 27 -13.93 52.09 -25.73
N GLY A 28 -14.82 51.34 -26.43
CA GLY A 28 -15.07 51.52 -27.85
C GLY A 28 -15.95 50.38 -28.41
N SER A 29 -17.24 50.69 -28.50
CA SER A 29 -18.31 49.92 -29.14
C SER A 29 -18.18 49.93 -30.65
N SER A 30 -18.39 48.78 -31.33
CA SER A 30 -19.21 48.74 -32.56
C SER A 30 -19.45 47.30 -33.07
N SER A 31 -20.68 47.07 -33.33
CA SER A 31 -21.44 46.00 -33.97
C SER A 31 -20.83 45.37 -35.23
N GLY A 32 -21.15 44.07 -35.42
CA GLY A 32 -21.16 43.46 -36.75
C GLY A 32 -21.13 41.96 -36.80
N THR A 33 -22.34 41.34 -36.80
CA THR A 33 -22.79 40.26 -37.71
C THR A 33 -22.21 38.84 -37.58
N GLU A 34 -23.12 37.94 -37.38
CA GLU A 34 -23.19 36.50 -37.39
C GLU A 34 -22.30 35.73 -38.37
N ALA A 35 -21.74 34.61 -37.91
CA ALA A 35 -21.67 33.36 -38.67
C ALA A 35 -21.69 32.16 -37.74
N SER A 36 -22.75 31.40 -37.89
CA SER A 36 -23.00 30.10 -37.31
C SER A 36 -21.89 29.10 -37.66
N GLY A 37 -21.36 28.40 -36.66
CA GLY A 37 -20.45 27.28 -36.83
C GLY A 37 -20.57 26.37 -35.63
N ASN A 38 -21.60 25.52 -35.66
CA ASN A 38 -21.83 24.45 -34.69
C ASN A 38 -20.74 23.42 -34.87
N THR A 39 -19.86 23.27 -33.89
CA THR A 39 -19.07 22.07 -33.66
C THR A 39 -19.11 21.78 -32.17
N SER A 40 -20.05 20.91 -31.83
CA SER A 40 -20.08 20.24 -30.54
C SER A 40 -18.81 19.36 -30.42
N GLY A 41 -17.77 19.93 -29.89
CA GLY A 41 -16.64 19.19 -29.35
C GLY A 41 -16.92 19.03 -27.85
N ASP A 42 -17.47 17.92 -27.47
CA ASP A 42 -17.52 17.47 -26.08
C ASP A 42 -16.08 17.22 -25.65
N SER A 43 -15.40 18.27 -25.25
CA SER A 43 -14.15 18.18 -24.50
C SER A 43 -14.53 18.01 -23.06
N SER A 44 -14.85 16.78 -22.68
CA SER A 44 -14.65 16.35 -21.30
C SER A 44 -13.17 16.59 -21.00
N ALA A 45 -12.86 17.75 -20.46
CA ALA A 45 -11.58 18.01 -19.81
C ALA A 45 -11.56 17.07 -18.58
N VAL A 46 -11.11 15.84 -18.81
CA VAL A 46 -10.60 14.98 -17.76
C VAL A 46 -9.49 15.80 -17.13
N THR A 47 -9.70 16.28 -15.94
CA THR A 47 -8.66 16.78 -15.07
C THR A 47 -7.65 15.64 -14.97
N GLN A 48 -6.58 15.72 -15.76
CA GLN A 48 -5.53 14.72 -15.78
C GLN A 48 -4.98 14.71 -14.37
N GLY A 49 -5.27 13.63 -13.63
CA GLY A 49 -4.77 13.41 -12.29
C GLY A 49 -3.23 13.50 -12.31
N SER A 50 -2.63 13.73 -11.17
CA SER A 50 -1.17 13.86 -11.05
C SER A 50 -0.40 12.54 -11.27
N PHE A 51 -0.98 11.50 -11.88
CA PHE A 51 -0.37 10.19 -12.13
C PHE A 51 0.28 10.11 -13.53
N ARG A 52 1.20 9.15 -13.68
CA ARG A 52 1.76 8.79 -14.99
C ARG A 52 0.88 7.75 -15.68
N THR A 53 0.55 7.98 -16.96
CA THR A 53 -0.13 6.99 -17.81
C THR A 53 0.81 5.84 -18.18
N LEU A 54 0.25 4.73 -18.66
CA LEU A 54 1.05 3.60 -19.16
C LEU A 54 2.10 4.01 -20.21
N ASP A 55 1.71 4.89 -21.15
CA ASP A 55 2.62 5.37 -22.20
C ASP A 55 3.76 6.20 -21.58
N GLN A 56 3.46 7.09 -20.64
CA GLN A 56 4.47 7.89 -19.94
C GLN A 56 5.44 7.00 -19.11
N ILE A 57 4.95 5.93 -18.50
CA ILE A 57 5.79 4.95 -17.82
C ILE A 57 6.75 4.28 -18.81
N LYS A 58 6.24 3.79 -19.95
CA LYS A 58 7.05 3.16 -21.01
C LYS A 58 8.05 4.15 -21.63
N GLU A 59 7.66 5.37 -21.91
CA GLU A 59 8.53 6.43 -22.43
C GLU A 59 9.65 6.82 -21.46
N SER A 60 9.34 6.83 -20.14
CA SER A 60 10.34 7.11 -19.12
C SER A 60 11.35 5.98 -18.93
N GLY A 61 11.03 4.76 -19.41
CA GLY A 61 11.83 3.55 -19.23
C GLY A 61 11.85 3.03 -17.79
N LYS A 62 10.96 3.52 -16.90
CA LYS A 62 10.95 3.16 -15.49
C LYS A 62 9.54 3.15 -14.89
N ILE A 63 9.25 2.13 -14.07
CA ILE A 63 8.06 2.06 -13.23
C ILE A 63 8.43 2.15 -11.75
N VAL A 64 7.63 2.85 -10.94
CA VAL A 64 7.81 3.00 -9.49
C VAL A 64 6.69 2.25 -8.78
N ILE A 65 7.06 1.23 -8.00
CA ILE A 65 6.09 0.39 -7.29
C ILE A 65 6.30 0.49 -5.78
N GLY A 66 5.25 0.81 -5.06
CA GLY A 66 5.24 0.85 -3.60
C GLY A 66 5.04 -0.55 -3.02
N VAL A 67 5.99 -0.99 -2.19
CA VAL A 67 5.97 -2.29 -1.49
C VAL A 67 6.27 -2.10 -0.01
N PHE A 68 5.89 -3.06 0.83
CA PHE A 68 6.36 -3.08 2.20
C PHE A 68 7.86 -3.38 2.26
N SER A 69 8.52 -2.92 3.32
CA SER A 69 9.93 -3.19 3.59
C SER A 69 10.15 -3.97 4.90
N ASP A 70 9.07 -4.27 5.63
CA ASP A 70 9.10 -4.85 6.97
C ASP A 70 7.98 -5.88 7.24
N LYS A 71 7.24 -6.29 6.20
CA LYS A 71 6.15 -7.28 6.26
C LYS A 71 6.58 -8.62 5.64
N ASN A 72 7.48 -9.35 6.31
CA ASN A 72 7.92 -10.69 5.88
C ASN A 72 6.76 -11.71 6.03
N PRO A 73 6.45 -12.56 5.03
CA PRO A 73 7.18 -12.80 3.77
C PRO A 73 6.63 -12.08 2.52
N PHE A 74 5.78 -11.07 2.68
CA PHE A 74 5.09 -10.41 1.54
C PHE A 74 5.94 -9.32 0.91
N GLY A 75 6.50 -8.40 1.71
CA GLY A 75 7.41 -7.35 1.29
C GLY A 75 8.35 -6.99 2.43
N TYR A 76 9.64 -7.25 2.28
CA TYR A 76 10.63 -6.97 3.31
C TYR A 76 12.00 -6.72 2.70
N VAL A 77 12.90 -6.11 3.48
CA VAL A 77 14.29 -5.93 3.10
C VAL A 77 15.13 -6.97 3.82
N ASP A 78 15.93 -7.72 3.07
CA ASP A 78 16.82 -8.74 3.60
C ASP A 78 18.09 -8.14 4.24
N ASN A 79 18.95 -9.01 4.76
CA ASN A 79 20.20 -8.60 5.41
C ASN A 79 21.23 -7.98 4.44
N GLU A 80 21.03 -8.12 3.13
CA GLU A 80 21.86 -7.53 2.08
C GLU A 80 21.29 -6.18 1.61
N GLY A 81 20.15 -5.74 2.16
CA GLY A 81 19.48 -4.51 1.79
C GLY A 81 18.61 -4.63 0.53
N LYS A 82 18.26 -5.84 0.09
CA LYS A 82 17.42 -6.07 -1.08
C LYS A 82 15.97 -6.31 -0.67
N PHE A 83 15.06 -5.78 -1.45
CA PHE A 83 13.65 -6.11 -1.33
C PHE A 83 13.39 -7.56 -1.74
N GLN A 84 12.55 -8.24 -0.96
CA GLN A 84 12.17 -9.65 -1.12
C GLN A 84 10.69 -9.81 -0.79
N GLY A 85 10.10 -10.91 -1.24
CA GLY A 85 8.76 -11.37 -0.86
C GLY A 85 7.78 -11.45 -2.02
N TYR A 86 6.57 -11.92 -1.71
CA TYR A 86 5.52 -12.22 -2.68
C TYR A 86 5.12 -11.02 -3.54
N ASP A 87 4.91 -9.85 -2.93
CA ASP A 87 4.58 -8.62 -3.66
C ASP A 87 5.76 -8.13 -4.53
N VAL A 88 7.00 -8.35 -4.05
CA VAL A 88 8.21 -7.96 -4.78
C VAL A 88 8.43 -8.83 -6.02
N TYR A 89 8.20 -10.14 -5.90
CA TYR A 89 8.29 -11.08 -7.02
C TYR A 89 7.32 -10.70 -8.14
N PHE A 90 6.10 -10.31 -7.78
CA PHE A 90 5.14 -9.80 -8.77
C PHE A 90 5.54 -8.44 -9.36
N ALA A 91 6.10 -7.52 -8.54
CA ALA A 91 6.62 -6.23 -9.03
C ALA A 91 7.73 -6.41 -10.07
N GLU A 92 8.65 -7.36 -9.85
CA GLU A 92 9.71 -7.70 -10.80
C GLU A 92 9.14 -8.23 -12.13
N ARG A 93 8.08 -9.06 -12.07
CA ARG A 93 7.40 -9.55 -13.25
C ARG A 93 6.73 -8.44 -14.04
N ILE A 94 6.02 -7.51 -13.38
CA ILE A 94 5.40 -6.34 -14.00
C ILE A 94 6.44 -5.52 -14.77
N ALA A 95 7.55 -5.17 -14.14
CA ALA A 95 8.58 -4.35 -14.78
C ALA A 95 9.23 -5.06 -15.98
N LYS A 96 9.49 -6.36 -15.84
CA LYS A 96 10.03 -7.20 -16.92
C LYS A 96 9.11 -7.23 -18.14
N ASP A 97 7.81 -7.43 -17.94
CA ASP A 97 6.86 -7.58 -19.03
C ASP A 97 6.47 -6.22 -19.66
N LEU A 98 6.59 -5.12 -18.90
CA LEU A 98 6.56 -3.77 -19.45
C LEU A 98 7.83 -3.40 -20.22
N GLY A 99 8.93 -4.09 -19.99
CA GLY A 99 10.24 -3.79 -20.57
C GLY A 99 10.88 -2.52 -20.02
N VAL A 100 10.67 -2.21 -18.75
CA VAL A 100 11.16 -1.00 -18.05
C VAL A 100 11.97 -1.35 -16.80
N GLU A 101 12.74 -0.39 -16.30
CA GLU A 101 13.43 -0.51 -15.01
C GLU A 101 12.42 -0.49 -13.85
N LEU A 102 12.64 -1.35 -12.84
CA LEU A 102 11.87 -1.36 -11.60
C LEU A 102 12.53 -0.46 -10.55
N GLU A 103 11.78 0.49 -10.00
CA GLU A 103 12.10 1.21 -8.79
C GLU A 103 11.12 0.82 -7.69
N LEU A 104 11.62 0.24 -6.59
CA LEU A 104 10.83 -0.11 -5.43
C LEU A 104 10.89 1.02 -4.39
N THR A 105 9.72 1.43 -3.90
CA THR A 105 9.59 2.46 -2.88
C THR A 105 8.98 1.85 -1.63
N PRO A 106 9.63 1.92 -0.45
CA PRO A 106 9.06 1.45 0.79
C PRO A 106 7.83 2.28 1.17
N VAL A 107 6.76 1.60 1.59
CA VAL A 107 5.52 2.24 2.05
C VAL A 107 5.08 1.68 3.39
N GLU A 108 4.44 2.52 4.20
CA GLU A 108 3.68 2.11 5.38
C GLU A 108 2.22 1.86 5.00
N ALA A 109 1.51 1.05 5.79
CA ALA A 109 0.12 0.69 5.49
C ALA A 109 -0.80 1.91 5.40
N ALA A 110 -0.60 2.91 6.25
CA ALA A 110 -1.39 4.14 6.27
C ALA A 110 -1.12 5.08 5.07
N SER A 111 0.06 5.00 4.46
CA SER A 111 0.47 5.92 3.38
C SER A 111 0.15 5.41 1.97
N ARG A 112 -0.33 4.16 1.81
CA ARG A 112 -0.55 3.54 0.49
C ARG A 112 -1.46 4.37 -0.43
N VAL A 113 -2.58 4.86 0.08
CA VAL A 113 -3.51 5.71 -0.69
C VAL A 113 -2.85 7.04 -1.06
N GLU A 114 -2.22 7.73 -0.09
CA GLU A 114 -1.56 9.01 -0.32
C GLU A 114 -0.46 8.92 -1.38
N PHE A 115 0.30 7.82 -1.42
CA PHE A 115 1.38 7.66 -2.40
C PHE A 115 0.86 7.56 -3.83
N LEU A 116 -0.33 6.95 -4.03
CA LEU A 116 -1.02 6.97 -5.33
C LEU A 116 -1.63 8.34 -5.64
N GLU A 117 -2.31 8.98 -4.69
CA GLU A 117 -2.93 10.29 -4.87
C GLU A 117 -1.90 11.38 -5.21
N THR A 118 -0.69 11.25 -4.69
CA THR A 118 0.42 12.21 -4.92
C THR A 118 1.40 11.79 -6.00
N ALA A 119 1.12 10.69 -6.72
CA ALA A 119 1.97 10.11 -7.76
C ALA A 119 3.43 9.86 -7.31
N LYS A 120 3.64 9.53 -6.06
CA LYS A 120 4.95 9.06 -5.55
C LYS A 120 5.27 7.68 -6.10
N VAL A 121 4.24 6.88 -6.39
CA VAL A 121 4.35 5.56 -7.02
C VAL A 121 3.29 5.43 -8.11
N ASP A 122 3.53 4.53 -9.07
CA ASP A 122 2.56 4.20 -10.12
C ASP A 122 1.59 3.10 -9.69
N ILE A 123 2.10 2.14 -8.93
CA ILE A 123 1.36 0.98 -8.42
C ILE A 123 1.66 0.81 -6.94
N ILE A 124 0.67 0.39 -6.16
CA ILE A 124 0.85 -0.19 -4.83
C ILE A 124 0.72 -1.72 -4.95
N LEU A 125 1.79 -2.43 -4.58
CA LEU A 125 1.88 -3.86 -4.32
C LEU A 125 2.38 -4.05 -2.89
N ALA A 126 1.52 -3.79 -1.92
CA ALA A 126 1.86 -3.81 -0.51
C ALA A 126 0.73 -4.48 0.28
N ASN A 127 0.44 -5.74 -0.09
CA ASN A 127 -0.57 -6.58 0.52
C ASN A 127 -1.88 -5.78 0.76
N PHE A 128 -2.37 -5.18 -0.33
CA PHE A 128 -3.38 -4.11 -0.24
C PHE A 128 -4.79 -4.68 -0.38
N THR A 129 -5.45 -4.89 0.75
CA THR A 129 -6.81 -5.41 0.82
C THR A 129 -7.78 -4.46 0.13
N VAL A 130 -8.61 -5.01 -0.74
CA VAL A 130 -9.70 -4.30 -1.41
C VAL A 130 -10.79 -4.00 -0.38
N THR A 131 -11.11 -2.72 -0.17
CA THR A 131 -12.24 -2.27 0.64
C THR A 131 -13.02 -1.18 -0.09
N GLU A 132 -14.32 -1.03 0.23
CA GLU A 132 -15.15 0.02 -0.38
C GLU A 132 -14.57 1.43 -0.12
N GLU A 133 -14.08 1.68 1.09
CA GLU A 133 -13.48 2.97 1.44
C GLU A 133 -12.26 3.28 0.56
N ARG A 134 -11.35 2.31 0.41
CA ARG A 134 -10.13 2.46 -0.42
C ARG A 134 -10.49 2.60 -1.90
N ALA A 135 -11.48 1.83 -2.39
CA ALA A 135 -11.94 1.88 -3.78
C ALA A 135 -12.58 3.23 -4.19
N GLN A 136 -12.98 4.06 -3.23
CA GLN A 136 -13.39 5.44 -3.51
C GLN A 136 -12.20 6.33 -3.89
N LYS A 137 -10.98 6.01 -3.43
CA LYS A 137 -9.78 6.85 -3.57
C LYS A 137 -8.79 6.34 -4.60
N VAL A 138 -8.76 5.02 -4.82
CA VAL A 138 -7.85 4.36 -5.76
C VAL A 138 -8.63 3.40 -6.65
N ASP A 139 -8.02 2.92 -7.73
CA ASP A 139 -8.58 1.84 -8.55
C ASP A 139 -7.79 0.56 -8.31
N PHE A 140 -8.50 -0.49 -7.89
CA PHE A 140 -7.94 -1.81 -7.70
C PHE A 140 -7.98 -2.61 -9.01
N ALA A 141 -6.89 -3.31 -9.29
CA ALA A 141 -6.83 -4.31 -10.34
C ALA A 141 -7.47 -5.64 -9.89
N LEU A 142 -7.37 -6.67 -10.72
CA LEU A 142 -7.78 -8.02 -10.38
C LEU A 142 -6.97 -8.55 -9.18
N PRO A 143 -7.58 -9.32 -8.27
CA PRO A 143 -6.89 -9.84 -7.10
C PRO A 143 -5.90 -10.96 -7.46
N TYR A 144 -4.88 -11.11 -6.61
CA TYR A 144 -3.87 -12.17 -6.73
C TYR A 144 -3.72 -13.03 -5.45
N MET A 145 -4.39 -12.64 -4.35
CA MET A 145 -4.34 -13.37 -3.09
C MET A 145 -5.63 -13.18 -2.27
N LYS A 146 -5.93 -14.14 -1.40
CA LYS A 146 -7.01 -14.11 -0.41
C LYS A 146 -6.42 -13.95 0.99
N VAL A 147 -7.12 -13.21 1.85
CA VAL A 147 -6.77 -13.05 3.26
C VAL A 147 -8.03 -12.97 4.13
N ALA A 148 -7.86 -13.24 5.42
CA ALA A 148 -8.78 -12.84 6.47
C ALA A 148 -7.95 -12.17 7.58
N LEU A 149 -8.58 -11.64 8.63
CA LEU A 149 -7.83 -11.20 9.80
C LEU A 149 -7.47 -12.39 10.70
N GLY A 150 -6.33 -12.27 11.39
CA GLY A 150 -5.89 -13.21 12.41
C GLY A 150 -5.50 -12.50 13.70
N VAL A 151 -5.43 -13.26 14.79
CA VAL A 151 -4.93 -12.76 16.08
C VAL A 151 -3.88 -13.72 16.62
N VAL A 152 -2.69 -13.21 16.87
CA VAL A 152 -1.59 -13.90 17.54
C VAL A 152 -1.42 -13.36 18.95
N SER A 153 -1.13 -14.24 19.90
CA SER A 153 -0.94 -13.90 21.31
C SER A 153 0.07 -14.85 21.97
N PRO A 154 0.64 -14.48 23.14
CA PRO A 154 1.54 -15.37 23.87
C PRO A 154 0.88 -16.70 24.24
N ASP A 155 1.63 -17.81 24.19
CA ASP A 155 1.17 -19.15 24.59
C ASP A 155 0.64 -19.22 26.03
N SER A 156 1.13 -18.35 26.89
CA SER A 156 0.67 -18.23 28.27
C SER A 156 -0.72 -17.63 28.44
N ALA A 157 -1.26 -17.01 27.38
CA ALA A 157 -2.56 -16.31 27.38
C ALA A 157 -3.17 -16.27 25.98
N VAL A 158 -3.35 -17.45 25.37
CA VAL A 158 -3.87 -17.56 24.00
C VAL A 158 -5.28 -16.98 23.89
N ILE A 159 -5.45 -16.07 22.94
CA ILE A 159 -6.74 -15.47 22.56
C ILE A 159 -7.34 -16.34 21.46
N THR A 160 -8.43 -17.02 21.75
CA THR A 160 -9.16 -17.90 20.81
C THR A 160 -10.49 -17.34 20.34
N ASP A 161 -10.93 -16.23 20.98
CA ASP A 161 -12.15 -15.50 20.63
C ASP A 161 -11.87 -14.00 20.78
N PRO A 162 -12.18 -13.16 19.76
CA PRO A 162 -11.94 -11.72 19.83
C PRO A 162 -12.59 -11.02 21.03
N ALA A 163 -13.71 -11.53 21.56
CA ALA A 163 -14.37 -10.99 22.76
C ALA A 163 -13.47 -11.07 24.02
N GLN A 164 -12.50 -11.99 24.07
CA GLN A 164 -11.53 -12.09 25.15
C GLN A 164 -10.58 -10.88 25.23
N LEU A 165 -10.54 -10.08 24.17
CA LEU A 165 -9.74 -8.84 24.10
C LEU A 165 -10.43 -7.65 24.81
N ASN A 166 -11.71 -7.75 25.19
CA ASN A 166 -12.39 -6.68 25.91
C ASN A 166 -11.62 -6.26 27.16
N GLY A 167 -11.30 -4.97 27.24
CA GLY A 167 -10.50 -4.37 28.30
C GLY A 167 -8.99 -4.60 28.22
N LYS A 168 -8.54 -5.45 27.28
CA LYS A 168 -7.13 -5.73 26.98
C LYS A 168 -6.55 -4.79 25.94
N THR A 169 -5.24 -4.85 25.77
CA THR A 169 -4.51 -4.08 24.76
C THR A 169 -4.22 -4.94 23.54
N LEU A 170 -4.82 -4.58 22.41
CA LEU A 170 -4.54 -5.18 21.11
C LEU A 170 -3.59 -4.27 20.31
N ILE A 171 -2.48 -4.83 19.87
CA ILE A 171 -1.56 -4.16 18.96
C ILE A 171 -2.13 -4.26 17.53
N VAL A 172 -2.07 -3.18 16.78
CA VAL A 172 -2.42 -3.11 15.36
C VAL A 172 -1.47 -2.15 14.63
N VAL A 173 -1.37 -2.29 13.30
CA VAL A 173 -0.67 -1.33 12.45
C VAL A 173 -1.69 -0.35 11.87
N LYS A 174 -1.35 0.94 11.86
CA LYS A 174 -2.22 2.01 11.34
C LYS A 174 -2.54 1.80 9.86
N GLY A 175 -3.77 2.13 9.46
CA GLY A 175 -4.23 2.04 8.07
C GLY A 175 -4.48 0.60 7.59
N THR A 176 -4.53 -0.39 8.52
CA THR A 176 -4.86 -1.78 8.22
C THR A 176 -6.36 -2.06 8.42
N THR A 177 -6.84 -3.12 7.77
CA THR A 177 -8.20 -3.63 7.99
C THR A 177 -8.42 -4.11 9.42
N ALA A 178 -7.39 -4.61 10.11
CA ALA A 178 -7.45 -4.97 11.51
C ALA A 178 -7.73 -3.76 12.40
N GLU A 179 -7.06 -2.62 12.18
CA GLU A 179 -7.36 -1.38 12.91
C GLU A 179 -8.82 -0.98 12.77
N THR A 180 -9.33 -0.93 11.53
CA THR A 180 -10.72 -0.58 11.24
C THR A 180 -11.69 -1.56 11.88
N TYR A 181 -11.48 -2.86 11.67
CA TYR A 181 -12.35 -3.92 12.17
C TYR A 181 -12.52 -3.86 13.69
N PHE A 182 -11.43 -3.77 14.44
CA PHE A 182 -11.50 -3.71 15.90
C PHE A 182 -12.04 -2.37 16.42
N THR A 183 -11.78 -1.27 15.73
CA THR A 183 -12.38 0.04 16.07
C THR A 183 -13.91 0.00 15.97
N GLU A 184 -14.45 -0.65 14.93
CA GLU A 184 -15.88 -0.68 14.65
C GLU A 184 -16.63 -1.74 15.46
N ASN A 185 -16.03 -2.94 15.60
CA ASN A 185 -16.75 -4.09 16.15
C ASN A 185 -16.43 -4.38 17.62
N TYR A 186 -15.30 -3.87 18.14
CA TYR A 186 -14.82 -4.15 19.51
C TYR A 186 -14.37 -2.85 20.22
N PRO A 187 -15.28 -1.91 20.49
CA PRO A 187 -14.91 -0.58 21.03
C PRO A 187 -14.30 -0.62 22.44
N ASP A 188 -14.50 -1.72 23.19
CA ASP A 188 -13.93 -1.92 24.52
C ASP A 188 -12.48 -2.44 24.48
N VAL A 189 -11.96 -2.78 23.30
CA VAL A 189 -10.56 -3.19 23.12
C VAL A 189 -9.68 -1.94 23.03
N LYS A 190 -8.60 -1.93 23.78
CA LYS A 190 -7.64 -0.83 23.75
C LYS A 190 -6.66 -1.04 22.61
N LEU A 191 -6.81 -0.26 21.51
CA LEU A 191 -5.90 -0.36 20.39
C LEU A 191 -4.60 0.40 20.66
N GLN A 192 -3.47 -0.32 20.58
CA GLN A 192 -2.14 0.25 20.55
C GLN A 192 -1.62 0.21 19.12
N LYS A 193 -1.49 1.39 18.50
CA LYS A 193 -1.27 1.54 17.07
C LYS A 193 0.19 1.88 16.77
N TYR A 194 0.78 1.16 15.82
CA TYR A 194 2.15 1.37 15.32
C TYR A 194 2.12 1.77 13.84
N ASP A 195 3.17 2.43 13.37
CA ASP A 195 3.30 2.77 11.96
C ASP A 195 3.86 1.59 11.14
N GLU A 196 4.80 0.83 11.72
CA GLU A 196 5.55 -0.25 11.09
C GLU A 196 5.25 -1.61 11.74
N TYR A 197 5.30 -2.69 10.95
CA TYR A 197 5.10 -4.07 11.40
C TYR A 197 6.18 -4.53 12.37
N ASN A 198 7.45 -4.20 12.10
CA ASN A 198 8.57 -4.54 12.98
C ASN A 198 8.40 -3.93 14.38
N GLN A 199 7.89 -2.71 14.48
CA GLN A 199 7.59 -2.06 15.77
C GLN A 199 6.44 -2.76 16.49
N ALA A 200 5.38 -3.16 15.75
CA ALA A 200 4.23 -3.88 16.30
C ALA A 200 4.62 -5.25 16.85
N TYR A 201 5.38 -6.04 16.11
CA TYR A 201 5.88 -7.34 16.57
C TYR A 201 6.86 -7.23 17.74
N THR A 202 7.74 -6.24 17.71
CA THR A 202 8.61 -5.96 18.86
C THR A 202 7.79 -5.63 20.10
N ALA A 203 6.72 -4.84 19.94
CA ALA A 203 5.85 -4.49 21.06
C ALA A 203 5.12 -5.70 21.65
N LEU A 204 4.68 -6.66 20.82
CA LEU A 204 4.09 -7.90 21.28
C LEU A 204 5.12 -8.75 22.04
N SER A 205 6.32 -8.92 21.49
CA SER A 205 7.40 -9.69 22.09
C SER A 205 7.85 -9.11 23.44
N ASP A 206 7.82 -7.79 23.58
CA ASP A 206 8.13 -7.06 24.82
C ASP A 206 6.97 -7.10 25.85
N GLY A 207 5.82 -7.69 25.51
CA GLY A 207 4.64 -7.72 26.38
C GLY A 207 3.96 -6.36 26.54
N ARG A 208 4.12 -5.44 25.57
CA ARG A 208 3.47 -4.12 25.58
C ARG A 208 2.00 -4.16 25.14
N GLY A 209 1.52 -5.33 24.67
CA GLY A 209 0.13 -5.63 24.36
C GLY A 209 -0.17 -7.10 24.65
N ASP A 210 -1.45 -7.41 24.78
CA ASP A 210 -1.93 -8.78 25.06
C ASP A 210 -1.98 -9.66 23.82
N ALA A 211 -2.14 -9.05 22.64
CA ALA A 211 -2.20 -9.71 21.34
C ALA A 211 -1.87 -8.74 20.21
N PHE A 212 -1.62 -9.28 19.02
CA PHE A 212 -1.49 -8.50 17.78
C PHE A 212 -2.44 -9.05 16.71
N SER A 213 -3.08 -8.15 15.94
CA SER A 213 -3.95 -8.51 14.83
C SER A 213 -3.52 -7.82 13.54
N THR A 214 -3.43 -8.61 12.49
CA THR A 214 -3.25 -8.22 11.09
C THR A 214 -3.79 -9.34 10.20
N ASP A 215 -3.37 -9.44 8.94
CA ASP A 215 -3.75 -10.54 8.05
C ASP A 215 -3.36 -11.90 8.65
N ASN A 216 -4.25 -12.86 8.55
CA ASN A 216 -4.07 -14.20 9.13
C ASN A 216 -2.82 -14.91 8.61
N THR A 217 -2.52 -14.71 7.32
CA THR A 217 -1.31 -15.23 6.67
C THR A 217 -0.05 -14.69 7.32
N GLU A 218 -0.01 -13.41 7.65
CA GLU A 218 1.15 -12.78 8.25
C GLU A 218 1.35 -13.20 9.72
N VAL A 219 0.29 -13.15 10.56
CA VAL A 219 0.42 -13.58 11.96
C VAL A 219 0.84 -15.05 12.07
N LEU A 220 0.41 -15.89 11.11
CA LEU A 220 0.83 -17.29 11.05
C LEU A 220 2.31 -17.40 10.70
N ALA A 221 2.78 -16.72 9.64
CA ALA A 221 4.19 -16.71 9.25
C ALA A 221 5.10 -16.25 10.39
N TRP A 222 4.68 -15.20 11.09
CA TRP A 222 5.43 -14.69 12.23
C TRP A 222 5.45 -15.68 13.39
N ALA A 223 4.30 -16.26 13.78
CA ALA A 223 4.21 -17.22 14.89
C ALA A 223 5.06 -18.47 14.64
N MET A 224 5.10 -18.97 13.39
CA MET A 224 5.94 -20.12 13.01
C MET A 224 7.44 -19.86 13.23
N SER A 225 7.86 -18.60 13.11
CA SER A 225 9.25 -18.18 13.31
C SER A 225 9.56 -17.71 14.73
N ASN A 226 8.53 -17.56 15.59
CA ASN A 226 8.65 -17.00 16.94
C ASN A 226 7.99 -17.93 17.97
N PRO A 227 8.72 -18.97 18.48
CA PRO A 227 8.21 -19.87 19.53
C PRO A 227 7.77 -19.10 20.77
N GLY A 228 6.67 -19.53 21.38
CA GLY A 228 6.05 -18.85 22.54
C GLY A 228 4.84 -17.99 22.18
N PHE A 229 4.44 -18.01 20.91
CA PHE A 229 3.26 -17.31 20.41
C PHE A 229 2.39 -18.23 19.55
N THR A 230 1.09 -18.13 19.73
CA THR A 230 0.08 -18.93 19.01
C THR A 230 -0.94 -18.02 18.31
N VAL A 231 -1.27 -18.36 17.07
CA VAL A 231 -2.43 -17.80 16.37
C VAL A 231 -3.67 -18.53 16.87
N GLY A 232 -4.38 -17.93 17.82
CA GLY A 232 -5.57 -18.55 18.40
C GLY A 232 -6.87 -18.17 17.66
N VAL A 233 -6.85 -17.08 16.87
CA VAL A 233 -7.92 -16.71 15.91
C VAL A 233 -7.33 -16.76 14.52
N GLU A 234 -7.59 -17.82 13.77
CA GLU A 234 -6.99 -18.08 12.47
C GLU A 234 -7.73 -17.36 11.32
N SER A 235 -9.00 -17.06 11.52
CA SER A 235 -9.82 -16.34 10.52
C SER A 235 -10.88 -15.51 11.23
N LEU A 236 -10.86 -14.21 11.01
CA LEU A 236 -11.78 -13.25 11.60
C LEU A 236 -12.33 -12.33 10.50
N GLY A 237 -13.64 -12.13 10.52
CA GLY A 237 -14.33 -11.36 9.48
C GLY A 237 -14.56 -12.17 8.20
N ASN A 238 -14.58 -11.48 7.09
CA ASN A 238 -14.74 -12.09 5.76
C ASN A 238 -13.39 -12.51 5.18
N THR A 239 -13.43 -13.36 4.17
CA THR A 239 -12.28 -13.55 3.29
C THR A 239 -12.26 -12.40 2.29
N ASP A 240 -11.21 -11.62 2.32
CA ASP A 240 -11.01 -10.43 1.51
C ASP A 240 -9.99 -10.69 0.39
N ALA A 241 -10.02 -9.86 -0.64
CA ALA A 241 -9.09 -9.88 -1.76
C ALA A 241 -7.90 -8.94 -1.51
N ILE A 242 -6.69 -9.39 -1.86
CA ILE A 242 -5.53 -8.54 -2.05
C ILE A 242 -5.36 -8.28 -3.54
N ALA A 243 -5.20 -7.02 -3.92
CA ALA A 243 -5.05 -6.61 -5.30
C ALA A 243 -4.05 -5.46 -5.47
N PRO A 244 -3.39 -5.34 -6.64
CA PRO A 244 -2.65 -4.14 -7.00
C PRO A 244 -3.57 -2.94 -7.06
N ALA A 245 -3.08 -1.76 -6.70
CA ALA A 245 -3.84 -0.52 -6.85
C ALA A 245 -3.06 0.52 -7.63
N VAL A 246 -3.79 1.32 -8.39
CA VAL A 246 -3.29 2.48 -9.15
C VAL A 246 -4.02 3.75 -8.74
N SER A 247 -3.50 4.90 -9.11
CA SER A 247 -4.18 6.19 -8.90
C SER A 247 -5.57 6.17 -9.54
N LYS A 248 -6.53 6.77 -8.84
CA LYS A 248 -7.93 6.85 -9.31
C LYS A 248 -8.02 7.46 -10.70
N GLY A 249 -8.68 6.77 -11.64
CA GLY A 249 -8.84 7.20 -13.03
C GLY A 249 -7.64 6.87 -13.95
N ASN A 250 -6.63 6.12 -13.50
CA ASN A 250 -5.54 5.67 -14.36
C ASN A 250 -5.95 4.41 -15.15
N GLU A 251 -6.90 4.59 -16.06
CA GLU A 251 -7.53 3.48 -16.80
C GLU A 251 -6.54 2.68 -17.67
N THR A 252 -5.54 3.34 -18.24
CA THR A 252 -4.59 2.68 -19.14
C THR A 252 -3.66 1.72 -18.40
N LEU A 253 -3.15 2.13 -17.24
CA LEU A 253 -2.31 1.29 -16.39
C LEU A 253 -3.14 0.18 -15.74
N LEU A 254 -4.34 0.51 -15.22
CA LEU A 254 -5.27 -0.46 -14.64
C LEU A 254 -5.62 -1.57 -15.64
N LYS A 255 -5.97 -1.18 -16.86
CA LYS A 255 -6.29 -2.16 -17.92
C LYS A 255 -5.10 -3.08 -18.19
N TRP A 256 -3.92 -2.52 -18.32
CA TRP A 256 -2.71 -3.30 -18.58
C TRP A 256 -2.44 -4.31 -17.46
N ILE A 257 -2.54 -3.91 -16.19
CA ILE A 257 -2.35 -4.81 -15.04
C ILE A 257 -3.39 -5.94 -15.05
N ASN A 258 -4.65 -5.62 -15.37
CA ASN A 258 -5.71 -6.62 -15.43
C ASN A 258 -5.48 -7.65 -16.57
N ASP A 259 -5.06 -7.16 -17.73
CA ASP A 259 -4.70 -8.02 -18.87
C ASP A 259 -3.50 -8.92 -18.50
N GLU A 260 -2.51 -8.36 -17.80
CA GLU A 260 -1.33 -9.06 -17.32
C GLU A 260 -1.70 -10.16 -16.31
N ILE A 261 -2.43 -9.85 -15.24
CA ILE A 261 -2.89 -10.84 -14.25
C ILE A 261 -3.68 -11.97 -14.94
N THR A 262 -4.47 -11.65 -15.95
CA THR A 262 -5.25 -12.64 -16.70
C THR A 262 -4.33 -13.55 -17.52
N ALA A 263 -3.32 -13.00 -18.17
CA ALA A 263 -2.36 -13.77 -18.97
C ALA A 263 -1.45 -14.65 -18.10
N LEU A 264 -1.04 -14.14 -16.94
CA LEU A 264 -0.19 -14.86 -15.98
C LEU A 264 -0.85 -16.13 -15.42
N ALA A 265 -2.19 -16.21 -15.44
CA ALA A 265 -2.91 -17.42 -15.02
C ALA A 265 -2.58 -18.66 -15.87
N ASP A 266 -2.32 -18.49 -17.17
CA ASP A 266 -1.94 -19.60 -18.06
C ASP A 266 -0.57 -20.20 -17.68
N GLU A 267 0.28 -19.40 -17.02
CA GLU A 267 1.59 -19.80 -16.51
C GLU A 267 1.53 -20.32 -15.05
N GLN A 268 0.37 -20.23 -14.37
CA GLN A 268 0.25 -20.46 -12.92
C GLN A 268 1.25 -19.60 -12.12
N PHE A 269 1.36 -18.33 -12.50
CA PHE A 269 2.41 -17.44 -12.01
C PHE A 269 2.33 -17.22 -10.50
N PHE A 270 1.13 -16.99 -9.94
CA PHE A 270 0.98 -16.74 -8.52
C PHE A 270 1.20 -17.98 -7.66
N HIS A 271 0.99 -19.18 -8.20
CA HIS A 271 1.43 -20.42 -7.55
C HIS A 271 2.96 -20.58 -7.59
N ALA A 272 3.59 -20.22 -8.70
CA ALA A 272 5.06 -20.22 -8.78
C ALA A 272 5.69 -19.17 -7.85
N ASP A 273 5.07 -18.01 -7.72
CA ASP A 273 5.45 -16.98 -6.75
C ASP A 273 5.34 -17.50 -5.31
N TYR A 274 4.20 -18.13 -4.96
CA TYR A 274 4.04 -18.77 -3.66
C TYR A 274 5.17 -19.79 -3.40
N ASP A 275 5.44 -20.68 -4.36
CA ASP A 275 6.48 -21.69 -4.22
C ASP A 275 7.89 -21.05 -4.05
N ALA A 276 8.15 -19.91 -4.68
CA ALA A 276 9.42 -19.19 -4.57
C ALA A 276 9.58 -18.38 -3.28
N THR A 277 8.48 -17.84 -2.73
CA THR A 277 8.54 -16.82 -1.67
C THR A 277 7.91 -17.26 -0.35
N LEU A 278 6.76 -17.95 -0.39
CA LEU A 278 5.95 -18.30 0.78
C LEU A 278 6.12 -19.74 1.25
N ALA A 279 6.39 -20.66 0.33
CA ALA A 279 6.45 -22.10 0.65
C ALA A 279 7.50 -22.45 1.72
N ALA A 280 8.65 -21.77 1.70
CA ALA A 280 9.69 -22.00 2.70
C ALA A 280 9.26 -21.55 4.11
N VAL A 281 8.34 -20.60 4.21
CA VAL A 281 7.81 -20.10 5.49
C VAL A 281 6.69 -20.99 5.98
N TYR A 282 5.73 -21.34 5.13
CA TYR A 282 4.52 -22.04 5.56
C TYR A 282 4.67 -23.58 5.57
N GLY A 283 5.55 -24.14 4.75
CA GLY A 283 5.65 -25.61 4.57
C GLY A 283 4.28 -26.20 4.19
N ASP A 284 3.91 -27.27 4.87
CA ASP A 284 2.63 -27.98 4.67
C ASP A 284 1.47 -27.39 5.52
N ASN A 285 1.71 -26.28 6.25
CA ASN A 285 0.68 -25.72 7.14
C ASN A 285 -0.35 -24.85 6.44
N VAL A 286 -0.09 -24.41 5.20
CA VAL A 286 -1.00 -23.62 4.39
C VAL A 286 -1.20 -24.29 3.05
N ASP A 287 -2.46 -24.56 2.72
CA ASP A 287 -2.84 -24.95 1.36
C ASP A 287 -2.77 -23.73 0.45
N LYS A 288 -1.83 -23.74 -0.49
CA LYS A 288 -1.62 -22.63 -1.42
C LYS A 288 -2.86 -22.27 -2.24
N ASP A 289 -3.69 -23.27 -2.60
CA ASP A 289 -4.93 -23.04 -3.35
C ASP A 289 -5.98 -22.26 -2.54
N SER A 290 -5.89 -22.31 -1.19
CA SER A 290 -6.74 -21.51 -0.32
C SER A 290 -6.35 -20.03 -0.28
N LEU A 291 -5.12 -19.71 -0.63
CA LEU A 291 -4.53 -18.37 -0.53
C LEU A 291 -4.33 -17.70 -1.89
N VAL A 292 -3.83 -18.43 -2.89
CA VAL A 292 -3.49 -17.90 -4.21
C VAL A 292 -4.75 -17.66 -5.05
N VAL A 293 -4.73 -16.61 -5.85
CA VAL A 293 -5.78 -16.27 -6.84
C VAL A 293 -5.13 -16.14 -8.22
N GLU A 294 -5.43 -17.07 -9.11
CA GLU A 294 -4.99 -17.00 -10.50
C GLU A 294 -6.00 -16.30 -11.38
N GLY A 295 -5.53 -15.39 -12.25
CA GLY A 295 -6.37 -14.68 -13.21
C GLY A 295 -7.47 -13.82 -12.59
N GLY A 296 -7.33 -13.44 -11.31
CA GLY A 296 -8.31 -12.63 -10.60
C GLY A 296 -9.61 -13.33 -10.22
N LYS A 297 -9.66 -14.66 -10.25
CA LYS A 297 -10.87 -15.44 -9.94
C LYS A 297 -10.88 -15.85 -8.47
N MET A 298 -11.65 -15.13 -7.65
CA MET A 298 -11.89 -15.41 -6.22
C MET A 298 -12.69 -16.69 -6.01
#